data_bd285245d14e780d717c5db63717f77a
#
_entry.id   bd285245d14e780d717c5db63717f77a
#
_cell.length_a   1.000
_cell.length_b   1.000
_cell.length_c   1.000
_cell.angle_alpha   90.00
_cell.angle_beta   90.00
_cell.angle_gamma   90.00
#
_symmetry.space_group_name_H-M   'P 1'
#
loop_
_entity.id
_entity.type
_entity.pdbx_description
1 polymer ?
#
loop_
_entity_poly.entity_id
_entity_poly.type
_entity_poly.pdbx_seq_one_letter_code
_entity_poly.pdbx_strand_id
1 'polypeptide(L)'
;MRRYSRVVTPPEKYTLGHHASVLKAHTWRTVANSAQYLAPRLAPGISLLDIGCGPGTITVEFADRLAPGRVVGMDSAPEVIEIASRFERPNLDFLVGDVYALPFDDDMFDIVHAHQILQHVAHPVAALKEMRRVAKPGGIVAARDVDYGGIIWFPPISGLDDWRDIYKRVHRGNGGEPDAGRRLKTWALQAGFENVATSASMWNFSNAADREWWGSMWEERVLHSAFAGDALDQGAATQQQLEAISRAWREWADSEAGWLGMPHGEIIATA
;
A
#
# COMPACT_ATOMS: atom_id res chain seq x y z
N MET A 1 -34.49 5.51 -17.10
CA MET A 1 -33.62 6.22 -16.14
C MET A 1 -33.74 5.58 -14.76
N ARG A 2 -32.83 4.68 -14.36
CA ARG A 2 -32.80 4.13 -12.99
C ARG A 2 -31.88 5.02 -12.18
N ARG A 3 -32.42 5.73 -11.19
CA ARG A 3 -31.64 6.47 -10.19
C ARG A 3 -30.99 5.42 -9.26
N TYR A 4 -29.70 5.23 -9.40
CA TYR A 4 -28.92 4.57 -8.35
C TYR A 4 -28.78 5.56 -7.20
N SER A 5 -29.38 5.22 -6.05
CA SER A 5 -29.11 5.91 -4.79
C SER A 5 -27.62 5.70 -4.46
N ARG A 6 -26.82 6.77 -4.48
CA ARG A 6 -25.47 6.76 -3.91
C ARG A 6 -25.60 6.36 -2.44
N VAL A 7 -25.14 5.17 -2.09
CA VAL A 7 -24.82 4.85 -0.71
C VAL A 7 -23.59 5.69 -0.39
N VAL A 8 -23.75 6.73 0.39
CA VAL A 8 -22.63 7.52 0.93
C VAL A 8 -22.00 6.64 2.00
N THR A 9 -21.01 5.85 1.63
CA THR A 9 -20.14 5.22 2.60
C THR A 9 -19.32 6.30 3.30
N PRO A 10 -19.17 6.24 4.63
CA PRO A 10 -18.24 7.17 5.31
C PRO A 10 -16.84 7.03 4.70
N PRO A 11 -16.05 8.12 4.65
CA PRO A 11 -14.70 8.05 4.09
C PRO A 11 -13.90 6.96 4.79
N GLU A 12 -13.24 6.12 4.02
CA GLU A 12 -12.37 5.06 4.54
C GLU A 12 -11.24 5.66 5.37
N LYS A 13 -10.98 5.05 6.52
CA LYS A 13 -9.98 5.56 7.45
C LYS A 13 -8.64 4.89 7.19
N TYR A 14 -7.67 5.66 6.70
CA TYR A 14 -6.29 5.18 6.57
C TYR A 14 -5.68 4.98 7.97
N THR A 15 -5.41 3.73 8.36
CA THR A 15 -5.02 3.33 9.73
C THR A 15 -3.79 4.07 10.26
N LEU A 16 -2.83 4.40 9.41
CA LEU A 16 -1.62 5.10 9.85
C LEU A 16 -1.74 6.63 9.78
N GLY A 17 -2.76 7.16 9.07
CA GLY A 17 -2.88 8.59 8.79
C GLY A 17 -1.72 9.12 7.94
N HIS A 18 -1.60 10.45 7.84
CA HIS A 18 -0.55 11.13 7.07
C HIS A 18 0.51 11.78 7.99
N HIS A 19 0.80 11.17 9.15
CA HIS A 19 1.87 11.63 10.04
C HIS A 19 3.23 11.63 9.32
N ALA A 20 4.15 12.52 9.70
CA ALA A 20 5.46 12.65 9.06
C ALA A 20 6.25 11.32 8.99
N SER A 21 6.16 10.47 10.03
CA SER A 21 6.77 9.14 10.06
C SER A 21 6.20 8.20 8.98
N VAL A 22 4.92 8.36 8.62
CA VAL A 22 4.26 7.57 7.57
C VAL A 22 4.73 8.02 6.19
N LEU A 23 4.76 9.32 5.93
CA LEU A 23 5.24 9.88 4.67
C LEU A 23 6.72 9.53 4.43
N LYS A 24 7.56 9.53 5.47
CA LYS A 24 8.97 9.10 5.40
C LYS A 24 9.11 7.64 4.92
N ALA A 25 8.22 6.74 5.36
CA ALA A 25 8.19 5.36 4.87
C ALA A 25 7.75 5.26 3.40
N HIS A 26 6.89 6.16 2.93
CA HIS A 26 6.43 6.17 1.55
C HIS A 26 7.51 6.68 0.58
N THR A 27 8.30 7.68 0.98
CA THR A 27 9.38 8.22 0.13
C THR A 27 10.55 7.25 -0.08
N TRP A 28 10.69 6.20 0.74
CA TRP A 28 11.69 5.14 0.56
C TRP A 28 11.34 4.16 -0.58
N ARG A 29 10.07 4.14 -1.01
CA ARG A 29 9.58 3.19 -2.01
C ARG A 29 10.07 3.57 -3.41
N THR A 30 10.55 2.55 -4.14
CA THR A 30 11.03 2.63 -5.52
C THR A 30 10.42 1.50 -6.34
N VAL A 31 10.55 1.54 -7.67
CA VAL A 31 10.18 0.38 -8.50
C VAL A 31 10.99 -0.86 -8.09
N ALA A 32 12.27 -0.69 -7.74
CA ALA A 32 13.15 -1.80 -7.37
C ALA A 32 12.70 -2.54 -6.09
N ASN A 33 12.22 -1.83 -5.07
CA ASN A 33 11.82 -2.47 -3.80
C ASN A 33 10.31 -2.70 -3.66
N SER A 34 9.48 -2.11 -4.52
CA SER A 34 8.01 -2.12 -4.37
C SER A 34 7.26 -2.60 -5.61
N ALA A 35 7.86 -2.56 -6.80
CA ALA A 35 7.21 -2.96 -8.05
C ALA A 35 8.14 -3.79 -8.97
N GLN A 36 9.17 -4.43 -8.42
CA GLN A 36 10.13 -5.23 -9.20
C GLN A 36 9.47 -6.39 -9.97
N TYR A 37 8.41 -6.98 -9.41
CA TYR A 37 7.62 -8.04 -10.05
C TYR A 37 7.00 -7.58 -11.39
N LEU A 38 6.71 -6.29 -11.53
CA LEU A 38 6.15 -5.67 -12.73
C LEU A 38 7.23 -5.21 -13.73
N ALA A 39 8.48 -5.05 -13.30
CA ALA A 39 9.56 -4.50 -14.12
C ALA A 39 9.71 -5.14 -15.52
N PRO A 40 9.56 -6.48 -15.71
CA PRO A 40 9.63 -7.09 -17.04
C PRO A 40 8.53 -6.68 -18.01
N ARG A 41 7.48 -6.02 -17.53
CA ARG A 41 6.34 -5.54 -18.33
C ARG A 41 6.41 -4.04 -18.62
N LEU A 42 7.37 -3.34 -18.03
CA LEU A 42 7.56 -1.90 -18.23
C LEU A 42 8.39 -1.68 -19.50
N ALA A 43 7.76 -1.13 -20.54
CA ALA A 43 8.42 -0.81 -21.81
C ALA A 43 8.04 0.61 -22.27
N PRO A 44 8.93 1.33 -22.99
CA PRO A 44 8.61 2.65 -23.52
C PRO A 44 7.34 2.65 -24.37
N GLY A 45 6.53 3.70 -24.20
CA GLY A 45 5.27 3.89 -24.93
C GLY A 45 4.04 3.29 -24.26
N ILE A 46 4.18 2.49 -23.19
CA ILE A 46 3.07 1.91 -22.42
C ILE A 46 2.41 3.00 -21.56
N SER A 47 1.06 3.00 -21.52
CA SER A 47 0.27 3.85 -20.62
C SER A 47 0.05 3.14 -19.27
N LEU A 48 0.24 3.86 -18.14
CA LEU A 48 0.10 3.30 -16.80
C LEU A 48 -0.71 4.23 -15.88
N LEU A 49 -1.65 3.64 -15.13
CA LEU A 49 -2.32 4.27 -14.00
C LEU A 49 -1.77 3.66 -12.70
N ASP A 50 -1.27 4.52 -11.81
CA ASP A 50 -0.77 4.15 -10.48
C ASP A 50 -1.76 4.63 -9.41
N ILE A 51 -2.54 3.70 -8.85
CA ILE A 51 -3.60 3.96 -7.86
C ILE A 51 -3.02 3.95 -6.46
N GLY A 52 -3.36 4.97 -5.64
CA GLY A 52 -2.76 5.19 -4.33
C GLY A 52 -1.28 5.51 -4.46
N CYS A 53 -0.96 6.41 -5.40
CA CYS A 53 0.40 6.76 -5.76
C CYS A 53 1.21 7.38 -4.59
N GLY A 54 0.51 7.79 -3.51
CA GLY A 54 1.15 8.45 -2.39
C GLY A 54 1.96 9.67 -2.82
N PRO A 55 3.16 9.92 -2.27
CA PRO A 55 3.99 11.05 -2.64
C PRO A 55 4.64 10.95 -4.04
N GLY A 56 4.28 9.94 -4.85
CA GLY A 56 4.65 9.83 -6.26
C GLY A 56 6.02 9.23 -6.56
N THR A 57 6.73 8.67 -5.58
CA THR A 57 8.12 8.18 -5.76
C THR A 57 8.22 6.98 -6.70
N ILE A 58 7.26 6.03 -6.65
CA ILE A 58 7.19 4.92 -7.60
C ILE A 58 6.69 5.42 -8.95
N THR A 59 5.69 6.31 -8.93
CA THR A 59 5.01 6.83 -10.12
C THR A 59 5.97 7.59 -11.04
N VAL A 60 6.87 8.41 -10.47
CA VAL A 60 7.88 9.15 -11.26
C VAL A 60 8.87 8.19 -11.93
N GLU A 61 9.28 7.09 -11.26
CA GLU A 61 10.12 6.07 -11.88
C GLU A 61 9.40 5.31 -13.01
N PHE A 62 8.08 5.11 -12.89
CA PHE A 62 7.28 4.58 -14.00
C PHE A 62 7.29 5.57 -15.18
N ALA A 63 7.10 6.88 -14.94
CA ALA A 63 7.14 7.87 -15.98
C ALA A 63 8.50 7.91 -16.73
N ASP A 64 9.60 7.82 -15.98
CA ASP A 64 10.95 7.77 -16.56
C ASP A 64 11.17 6.53 -17.43
N ARG A 65 10.65 5.37 -17.02
CA ARG A 65 10.82 4.08 -17.74
C ARG A 65 9.90 3.93 -18.94
N LEU A 66 8.70 4.51 -18.88
CA LEU A 66 7.66 4.33 -19.89
C LEU A 66 7.66 5.43 -20.97
N ALA A 67 8.46 6.50 -20.80
CA ALA A 67 8.48 7.59 -21.76
C ALA A 67 8.65 7.09 -23.22
N PRO A 68 7.86 7.59 -24.20
CA PRO A 68 6.88 8.68 -24.10
C PRO A 68 5.46 8.25 -23.66
N GLY A 69 5.26 7.03 -23.18
CA GLY A 69 3.98 6.52 -22.68
C GLY A 69 3.46 7.33 -21.49
N ARG A 70 2.15 7.57 -21.45
CA ARG A 70 1.51 8.38 -20.43
C ARG A 70 1.44 7.63 -19.11
N VAL A 71 1.80 8.31 -18.02
CA VAL A 71 1.65 7.82 -16.63
C VAL A 71 0.75 8.78 -15.87
N VAL A 72 -0.19 8.21 -15.10
CA VAL A 72 -1.07 8.98 -14.23
C VAL A 72 -0.96 8.39 -12.82
N GLY A 73 -0.61 9.23 -11.83
CA GLY A 73 -0.69 8.91 -10.41
C GLY A 73 -2.03 9.41 -9.84
N MET A 74 -2.70 8.58 -9.07
CA MET A 74 -3.95 8.95 -8.41
C MET A 74 -3.91 8.56 -6.92
N ASP A 75 -4.37 9.48 -6.06
CA ASP A 75 -4.57 9.22 -4.64
C ASP A 75 -5.86 9.90 -4.15
N SER A 76 -6.45 9.40 -3.07
CA SER A 76 -7.66 9.99 -2.49
C SER A 76 -7.38 11.23 -1.64
N ALA A 77 -6.14 11.45 -1.20
CA ALA A 77 -5.72 12.53 -0.31
C ALA A 77 -5.17 13.73 -1.11
N PRO A 78 -5.86 14.88 -1.14
CA PRO A 78 -5.41 16.06 -1.88
C PRO A 78 -4.03 16.55 -1.45
N GLU A 79 -3.73 16.52 -0.16
CA GLU A 79 -2.44 16.95 0.41
C GLU A 79 -1.28 16.06 -0.05
N VAL A 80 -1.53 14.79 -0.31
CA VAL A 80 -0.53 13.84 -0.82
C VAL A 80 -0.28 14.09 -2.30
N ILE A 81 -1.33 14.37 -3.07
CA ILE A 81 -1.22 14.75 -4.49
C ILE A 81 -0.47 16.08 -4.66
N GLU A 82 -0.65 17.04 -3.75
CA GLU A 82 0.14 18.28 -3.76
C GLU A 82 1.65 18.00 -3.63
N ILE A 83 2.03 17.02 -2.80
CA ILE A 83 3.43 16.58 -2.67
C ILE A 83 3.90 15.88 -3.96
N ALA A 84 3.10 14.95 -4.48
CA ALA A 84 3.43 14.19 -5.68
C ALA A 84 3.59 15.09 -6.92
N SER A 85 2.76 16.13 -7.02
CA SER A 85 2.78 17.09 -8.14
C SER A 85 4.06 17.93 -8.24
N ARG A 86 4.99 17.81 -7.29
CA ARG A 86 6.33 18.39 -7.39
C ARG A 86 7.25 17.62 -8.35
N PHE A 87 6.88 16.39 -8.69
CA PHE A 87 7.55 15.64 -9.75
C PHE A 87 7.00 16.06 -11.12
N GLU A 88 7.81 16.73 -11.90
CA GLU A 88 7.43 17.17 -13.26
C GLU A 88 8.10 16.29 -14.31
N ARG A 89 7.28 15.64 -15.16
CA ARG A 89 7.72 14.92 -16.37
C ARG A 89 6.72 15.21 -17.51
N PRO A 90 7.16 15.27 -18.75
CA PRO A 90 6.26 15.56 -19.89
C PRO A 90 5.12 14.56 -20.09
N ASN A 91 5.29 13.34 -19.55
CA ASN A 91 4.35 12.23 -19.68
C ASN A 91 3.69 11.84 -18.37
N LEU A 92 3.76 12.68 -17.31
CA LEU A 92 3.28 12.39 -15.96
C LEU A 92 2.23 13.40 -15.52
N ASP A 93 1.08 12.89 -15.06
CA ASP A 93 0.02 13.66 -14.44
C ASP A 93 -0.29 13.10 -13.05
N PHE A 94 -0.75 13.95 -12.12
CA PHE A 94 -1.29 13.55 -10.83
C PHE A 94 -2.70 14.10 -10.63
N LEU A 95 -3.58 13.29 -10.01
CA LEU A 95 -4.96 13.72 -9.72
C LEU A 95 -5.49 13.11 -8.43
N VAL A 96 -6.44 13.80 -7.83
CA VAL A 96 -7.23 13.27 -6.70
C VAL A 96 -8.37 12.43 -7.26
N GLY A 97 -8.57 11.22 -6.70
CA GLY A 97 -9.65 10.34 -7.16
C GLY A 97 -9.98 9.21 -6.19
N ASP A 98 -11.11 8.57 -6.46
CA ASP A 98 -11.63 7.44 -5.69
C ASP A 98 -11.41 6.15 -6.49
N VAL A 99 -10.81 5.13 -5.87
CA VAL A 99 -10.56 3.82 -6.49
C VAL A 99 -11.84 3.07 -6.88
N TYR A 100 -12.97 3.42 -6.27
CA TYR A 100 -14.27 2.83 -6.58
C TYR A 100 -15.02 3.52 -7.73
N ALA A 101 -14.52 4.67 -8.19
CA ALA A 101 -15.12 5.46 -9.27
C ALA A 101 -14.03 6.19 -10.03
N LEU A 102 -13.19 5.43 -10.74
CA LEU A 102 -12.07 5.97 -11.49
C LEU A 102 -12.55 6.92 -12.58
N PRO A 103 -12.02 8.18 -12.65
CA PRO A 103 -12.50 9.20 -13.56
C PRO A 103 -11.94 9.04 -15.00
N PHE A 104 -11.95 7.80 -15.49
CA PHE A 104 -11.45 7.42 -16.79
C PHE A 104 -12.49 6.57 -17.53
N ASP A 105 -12.48 6.66 -18.85
CA ASP A 105 -13.25 5.77 -19.72
C ASP A 105 -12.75 4.32 -19.61
N ASP A 106 -13.52 3.37 -20.12
CA ASP A 106 -13.11 1.98 -20.23
C ASP A 106 -11.89 1.87 -21.17
N ASP A 107 -11.06 0.85 -20.95
CA ASP A 107 -9.98 0.48 -21.88
C ASP A 107 -8.88 1.55 -22.11
N MET A 108 -8.56 2.35 -21.11
CA MET A 108 -7.61 3.48 -21.25
C MET A 108 -6.13 3.10 -21.07
N PHE A 109 -5.82 2.16 -20.17
CA PHE A 109 -4.44 1.92 -19.74
C PHE A 109 -3.95 0.52 -20.10
N ASP A 110 -2.69 0.42 -20.52
CA ASP A 110 -2.02 -0.86 -20.73
C ASP A 110 -1.72 -1.56 -19.40
N ILE A 111 -1.41 -0.76 -18.34
CA ILE A 111 -1.15 -1.23 -17.00
C ILE A 111 -1.92 -0.38 -15.98
N VAL A 112 -2.62 -1.04 -15.05
CA VAL A 112 -3.18 -0.42 -13.85
C VAL A 112 -2.50 -1.03 -12.64
N HIS A 113 -1.79 -0.22 -11.86
CA HIS A 113 -0.96 -0.65 -10.74
C HIS A 113 -1.53 -0.15 -9.41
N ALA A 114 -1.38 -0.95 -8.35
CA ALA A 114 -1.64 -0.54 -6.98
C ALA A 114 -0.62 -1.17 -6.03
N HIS A 115 -0.02 -0.36 -5.16
CA HIS A 115 0.94 -0.82 -4.15
C HIS A 115 0.50 -0.46 -2.74
N GLN A 116 0.20 -1.48 -1.92
CA GLN A 116 -0.29 -1.35 -0.54
C GLN A 116 -1.57 -0.50 -0.43
N ILE A 117 -2.53 -0.75 -1.30
CA ILE A 117 -3.83 -0.07 -1.35
C ILE A 117 -4.97 -1.01 -0.98
N LEU A 118 -4.99 -2.23 -1.54
CA LEU A 118 -6.12 -3.14 -1.35
C LEU A 118 -6.27 -3.61 0.10
N GLN A 119 -5.22 -3.51 0.90
CA GLN A 119 -5.26 -3.73 2.34
C GLN A 119 -6.06 -2.67 3.11
N HIS A 120 -6.15 -1.45 2.58
CA HIS A 120 -6.77 -0.32 3.26
C HIS A 120 -8.23 -0.07 2.86
N VAL A 121 -8.66 -0.62 1.73
CA VAL A 121 -10.00 -0.41 1.20
C VAL A 121 -11.00 -1.44 1.74
N ALA A 122 -12.23 -1.00 2.05
CA ALA A 122 -13.26 -1.88 2.59
C ALA A 122 -13.80 -2.89 1.56
N HIS A 123 -13.72 -2.55 0.27
CA HIS A 123 -14.29 -3.35 -0.83
C HIS A 123 -13.23 -3.65 -1.92
N PRO A 124 -12.16 -4.41 -1.63
CA PRO A 124 -11.05 -4.63 -2.57
C PRO A 124 -11.48 -5.26 -3.90
N VAL A 125 -12.53 -6.09 -3.90
CA VAL A 125 -13.09 -6.66 -5.12
C VAL A 125 -13.73 -5.58 -6.00
N ALA A 126 -14.40 -4.58 -5.41
CA ALA A 126 -14.97 -3.46 -6.17
C ALA A 126 -13.87 -2.57 -6.77
N ALA A 127 -12.81 -2.29 -5.99
CA ALA A 127 -11.64 -1.59 -6.49
C ALA A 127 -11.00 -2.32 -7.68
N LEU A 128 -10.78 -3.62 -7.56
CA LEU A 128 -10.23 -4.45 -8.65
C LEU A 128 -11.13 -4.49 -9.90
N LYS A 129 -12.46 -4.41 -9.75
CA LYS A 129 -13.39 -4.30 -10.90
C LYS A 129 -13.22 -2.97 -11.64
N GLU A 130 -13.06 -1.87 -10.92
CA GLU A 130 -12.78 -0.56 -11.52
C GLU A 130 -11.41 -0.54 -12.19
N MET A 131 -10.38 -1.10 -11.54
CA MET A 131 -9.05 -1.25 -12.14
C MET A 131 -9.12 -2.05 -13.45
N ARG A 132 -9.91 -3.14 -13.48
CA ARG A 132 -10.14 -3.94 -14.69
C ARG A 132 -10.86 -3.14 -15.77
N ARG A 133 -11.88 -2.36 -15.42
CA ARG A 133 -12.68 -1.56 -16.37
C ARG A 133 -11.81 -0.58 -17.15
N VAL A 134 -10.89 0.11 -16.48
CA VAL A 134 -10.02 1.11 -17.13
C VAL A 134 -8.79 0.51 -17.80
N ALA A 135 -8.49 -0.79 -17.55
CA ALA A 135 -7.43 -1.51 -18.26
C ALA A 135 -7.91 -1.93 -19.64
N LYS A 136 -7.04 -1.78 -20.65
CA LYS A 136 -7.32 -2.25 -22.04
C LYS A 136 -7.56 -3.76 -22.09
N PRO A 137 -8.35 -4.28 -23.03
CA PRO A 137 -8.42 -5.71 -23.27
C PRO A 137 -7.02 -6.31 -23.51
N GLY A 138 -6.66 -7.31 -22.71
CA GLY A 138 -5.31 -7.89 -22.69
C GLY A 138 -4.27 -7.07 -21.94
N GLY A 139 -4.66 -5.93 -21.39
CA GLY A 139 -3.84 -5.13 -20.47
C GLY A 139 -3.66 -5.81 -19.12
N ILE A 140 -2.94 -5.20 -18.21
CA ILE A 140 -2.53 -5.79 -16.94
C ILE A 140 -3.08 -4.96 -15.78
N VAL A 141 -3.68 -5.65 -14.80
CA VAL A 141 -3.88 -5.14 -13.45
C VAL A 141 -2.84 -5.80 -12.54
N ALA A 142 -1.98 -5.00 -11.92
CA ALA A 142 -0.91 -5.43 -11.06
C ALA A 142 -1.11 -4.87 -9.64
N ALA A 143 -1.08 -5.73 -8.64
CA ALA A 143 -1.20 -5.28 -7.25
C ALA A 143 -0.17 -5.99 -6.35
N ARG A 144 0.33 -5.26 -5.34
CA ARG A 144 1.24 -5.75 -4.31
C ARG A 144 0.81 -5.23 -2.96
N ASP A 145 0.49 -6.12 -2.04
CA ASP A 145 0.10 -5.76 -0.66
C ASP A 145 0.85 -6.59 0.38
N VAL A 146 1.03 -6.00 1.56
CA VAL A 146 1.69 -6.66 2.68
C VAL A 146 0.82 -7.77 3.27
N ASP A 147 1.48 -8.71 3.90
CA ASP A 147 0.87 -9.75 4.72
C ASP A 147 1.42 -9.67 6.16
N TYR A 148 0.73 -8.93 7.03
CA TYR A 148 1.19 -8.74 8.41
C TYR A 148 1.22 -10.02 9.22
N GLY A 149 0.37 -11.00 8.90
CA GLY A 149 0.40 -12.31 9.55
C GLY A 149 1.60 -13.17 9.20
N GLY A 150 2.33 -12.80 8.15
CA GLY A 150 3.56 -13.46 7.73
C GLY A 150 4.84 -12.72 8.11
N ILE A 151 4.75 -11.57 8.79
CA ILE A 151 5.95 -10.83 9.25
C ILE A 151 6.68 -11.68 10.28
N ILE A 152 8.00 -11.77 10.14
CA ILE A 152 8.90 -12.49 11.03
C ILE A 152 10.05 -11.58 11.45
N TRP A 153 10.54 -11.76 12.66
CA TRP A 153 11.66 -11.00 13.22
C TRP A 153 12.53 -11.84 14.13
N PHE A 154 13.75 -11.39 14.31
CA PHE A 154 14.72 -11.90 15.26
C PHE A 154 15.49 -10.72 15.90
N PRO A 155 15.86 -10.73 17.17
CA PRO A 155 15.53 -11.75 18.19
C PRO A 155 14.03 -11.81 18.54
N PRO A 156 13.56 -12.86 19.21
CA PRO A 156 12.18 -12.93 19.68
C PRO A 156 11.97 -11.91 20.80
N ILE A 157 11.12 -10.91 20.53
CA ILE A 157 10.76 -9.83 21.46
C ILE A 157 9.25 -9.84 21.59
N SER A 158 8.72 -10.16 22.78
CA SER A 158 7.28 -10.33 23.02
C SER A 158 6.45 -9.10 22.68
N GLY A 159 6.98 -7.89 22.88
CA GLY A 159 6.30 -6.65 22.52
C GLY A 159 6.06 -6.47 21.02
N LEU A 160 6.83 -7.14 20.15
CA LEU A 160 6.57 -7.15 18.70
C LEU A 160 5.43 -8.08 18.31
N ASP A 161 5.21 -9.18 19.05
CA ASP A 161 4.01 -10.01 18.90
C ASP A 161 2.75 -9.20 19.27
N ASP A 162 2.78 -8.50 20.40
CA ASP A 162 1.70 -7.60 20.82
C ASP A 162 1.44 -6.49 19.79
N TRP A 163 2.51 -5.87 19.25
CA TRP A 163 2.39 -4.89 18.18
C TRP A 163 1.64 -5.45 16.98
N ARG A 164 2.06 -6.61 16.47
CA ARG A 164 1.43 -7.23 15.28
C ARG A 164 -0.05 -7.51 15.53
N ASP A 165 -0.38 -8.06 16.68
CA ASP A 165 -1.75 -8.47 17.00
C ASP A 165 -2.66 -7.26 17.23
N ILE A 166 -2.16 -6.19 17.86
CA ILE A 166 -2.88 -4.93 18.04
C ILE A 166 -3.03 -4.23 16.69
N TYR A 167 -1.97 -4.13 15.90
CA TYR A 167 -2.03 -3.54 14.57
C TYR A 167 -3.09 -4.21 13.70
N LYS A 168 -3.12 -5.55 13.67
CA LYS A 168 -4.11 -6.30 12.89
C LYS A 168 -5.55 -6.06 13.38
N ARG A 169 -5.77 -5.93 14.68
CA ARG A 169 -7.07 -5.60 15.25
C ARG A 169 -7.54 -4.21 14.82
N VAL A 170 -6.70 -3.22 15.02
CA VAL A 170 -7.00 -1.82 14.67
C VAL A 170 -7.26 -1.69 13.18
N HIS A 171 -6.41 -2.30 12.34
CA HIS A 171 -6.55 -2.25 10.90
C HIS A 171 -7.90 -2.84 10.43
N ARG A 172 -8.31 -3.99 11.00
CA ARG A 172 -9.64 -4.57 10.73
C ARG A 172 -10.77 -3.73 11.28
N GLY A 173 -10.59 -3.13 12.46
CA GLY A 173 -11.55 -2.18 13.03
C GLY A 173 -11.79 -0.96 12.14
N ASN A 174 -10.79 -0.54 11.38
CA ASN A 174 -10.89 0.52 10.38
C ASN A 174 -11.42 0.05 9.00
N GLY A 175 -11.82 -1.23 8.87
CA GLY A 175 -12.41 -1.80 7.66
C GLY A 175 -11.42 -2.38 6.66
N GLY A 176 -10.10 -2.36 6.94
CA GLY A 176 -9.07 -2.92 6.09
C GLY A 176 -8.77 -4.41 6.36
N GLU A 177 -7.89 -5.00 5.56
CA GLU A 177 -7.39 -6.37 5.73
C GLU A 177 -5.86 -6.38 5.82
N PRO A 178 -5.29 -6.53 7.02
CA PRO A 178 -3.84 -6.50 7.23
C PRO A 178 -3.10 -7.69 6.59
N ASP A 179 -3.80 -8.78 6.29
CA ASP A 179 -3.25 -9.97 5.63
C ASP A 179 -3.62 -10.00 4.14
N ALA A 180 -3.66 -8.84 3.50
CA ALA A 180 -4.13 -8.67 2.11
C ALA A 180 -3.27 -9.43 1.10
N GLY A 181 -1.95 -9.49 1.32
CA GLY A 181 -1.03 -10.14 0.40
C GLY A 181 -1.46 -11.54 -0.02
N ARG A 182 -1.86 -12.39 0.94
CA ARG A 182 -2.35 -13.75 0.68
C ARG A 182 -3.74 -13.81 0.04
N ARG A 183 -4.50 -12.70 0.03
CA ARG A 183 -5.87 -12.61 -0.46
C ARG A 183 -5.98 -12.10 -1.89
N LEU A 184 -4.94 -11.44 -2.41
CA LEU A 184 -4.96 -10.76 -3.71
C LEU A 184 -5.49 -11.66 -4.84
N LYS A 185 -5.02 -12.92 -4.92
CA LYS A 185 -5.50 -13.86 -5.94
C LYS A 185 -7.00 -14.12 -5.83
N THR A 186 -7.49 -14.35 -4.61
CA THR A 186 -8.93 -14.62 -4.37
C THR A 186 -9.76 -13.41 -4.78
N TRP A 187 -9.34 -12.20 -4.41
CA TRP A 187 -10.05 -10.97 -4.77
C TRP A 187 -10.05 -10.71 -6.28
N ALA A 188 -8.93 -10.97 -6.95
CA ALA A 188 -8.85 -10.84 -8.40
C ALA A 188 -9.80 -11.82 -9.12
N LEU A 189 -9.86 -13.09 -8.70
CA LEU A 189 -10.80 -14.07 -9.24
C LEU A 189 -12.27 -13.63 -9.00
N GLN A 190 -12.59 -13.11 -7.82
CA GLN A 190 -13.90 -12.56 -7.50
C GLN A 190 -14.26 -11.29 -8.30
N ALA A 191 -13.25 -10.53 -8.71
CA ALA A 191 -13.41 -9.38 -9.58
C ALA A 191 -13.62 -9.77 -11.06
N GLY A 192 -13.48 -11.06 -11.39
CA GLY A 192 -13.75 -11.61 -12.72
C GLY A 192 -12.50 -11.75 -13.60
N PHE A 193 -11.29 -11.64 -13.04
CA PHE A 193 -10.09 -12.00 -13.77
C PHE A 193 -9.98 -13.52 -13.88
N GLU A 194 -9.65 -14.02 -15.08
CA GLU A 194 -9.47 -15.45 -15.33
C GLU A 194 -8.00 -15.86 -15.23
N ASN A 195 -7.09 -15.01 -15.67
CA ASN A 195 -5.65 -15.25 -15.69
C ASN A 195 -4.96 -14.38 -14.63
N VAL A 196 -4.59 -15.01 -13.50
CA VAL A 196 -3.94 -14.34 -12.36
C VAL A 196 -2.65 -15.07 -12.02
N ALA A 197 -1.53 -14.52 -12.46
CA ALA A 197 -0.20 -14.94 -12.02
C ALA A 197 0.07 -14.36 -10.62
N THR A 198 0.69 -15.17 -9.76
CA THR A 198 1.05 -14.77 -8.40
C THR A 198 2.54 -14.89 -8.16
N SER A 199 3.09 -13.96 -7.40
CA SER A 199 4.43 -14.03 -6.82
C SER A 199 4.42 -13.50 -5.39
N ALA A 200 5.57 -13.50 -4.76
CA ALA A 200 5.76 -12.88 -3.45
C ALA A 200 7.18 -12.32 -3.36
N SER A 201 7.30 -11.22 -2.64
CA SER A 201 8.58 -10.62 -2.31
C SER A 201 8.63 -10.23 -0.84
N MET A 202 9.82 -9.92 -0.34
CA MET A 202 10.01 -9.59 1.07
C MET A 202 10.82 -8.30 1.20
N TRP A 203 10.32 -7.34 1.96
CA TRP A 203 11.18 -6.30 2.49
C TRP A 203 11.99 -6.87 3.64
N ASN A 204 13.28 -6.57 3.64
CA ASN A 204 14.20 -7.03 4.66
C ASN A 204 14.86 -5.82 5.31
N PHE A 205 14.84 -5.78 6.63
CA PHE A 205 15.48 -4.75 7.44
C PHE A 205 16.44 -5.46 8.40
N SER A 206 17.76 -5.39 8.13
CA SER A 206 18.75 -6.16 8.89
C SER A 206 20.08 -5.42 9.14
N ASN A 207 20.49 -4.50 8.26
CA ASN A 207 21.67 -3.69 8.54
C ASN A 207 21.36 -2.58 9.57
N ALA A 208 22.38 -1.99 10.16
CA ALA A 208 22.22 -1.00 11.24
C ALA A 208 21.38 0.21 10.83
N ALA A 209 21.53 0.71 9.60
CA ALA A 209 20.77 1.85 9.11
C ALA A 209 19.28 1.52 8.92
N ASP A 210 18.99 0.34 8.36
CA ASP A 210 17.60 -0.12 8.17
C ASP A 210 16.92 -0.38 9.50
N ARG A 211 17.62 -0.99 10.47
CA ARG A 211 17.07 -1.26 11.81
C ARG A 211 16.75 0.05 12.54
N GLU A 212 17.71 0.99 12.54
CA GLU A 212 17.48 2.30 13.14
C GLU A 212 16.32 3.02 12.47
N TRP A 213 16.29 3.05 11.15
CA TRP A 213 15.23 3.73 10.40
C TRP A 213 13.84 3.11 10.67
N TRP A 214 13.71 1.78 10.57
CA TRP A 214 12.43 1.09 10.71
C TRP A 214 11.97 1.05 12.17
N GLY A 215 12.89 0.76 13.10
CA GLY A 215 12.58 0.68 14.52
C GLY A 215 12.21 2.03 15.11
N SER A 216 12.99 3.10 14.86
CA SER A 216 12.66 4.45 15.36
C SER A 216 11.32 4.96 14.79
N MET A 217 11.03 4.64 13.53
CA MET A 217 9.75 4.98 12.91
C MET A 217 8.56 4.31 13.64
N TRP A 218 8.67 3.03 13.98
CA TRP A 218 7.60 2.33 14.69
C TRP A 218 7.55 2.69 16.18
N GLU A 219 8.70 2.92 16.82
CA GLU A 219 8.80 3.47 18.18
C GLU A 219 7.96 4.74 18.34
N GLU A 220 8.08 5.67 17.39
CA GLU A 220 7.32 6.92 17.37
C GLU A 220 5.85 6.70 16.95
N ARG A 221 5.64 5.89 15.90
CA ARG A 221 4.33 5.69 15.28
C ARG A 221 3.31 5.08 16.22
N VAL A 222 3.71 4.11 17.05
CA VAL A 222 2.80 3.45 18.00
C VAL A 222 2.32 4.37 19.11
N LEU A 223 2.95 5.53 19.31
CA LEU A 223 2.56 6.52 20.32
C LEU A 223 1.89 7.76 19.72
N HIS A 224 2.22 8.16 18.49
CA HIS A 224 1.92 9.51 17.98
C HIS A 224 1.17 9.54 16.64
N SER A 225 0.94 8.41 15.99
CA SER A 225 0.16 8.37 14.74
C SER A 225 -1.34 8.13 14.99
N ALA A 226 -2.14 8.21 13.92
CA ALA A 226 -3.57 7.85 13.97
C ALA A 226 -3.81 6.44 14.54
N PHE A 227 -2.89 5.51 14.29
CA PHE A 227 -2.93 4.16 14.87
C PHE A 227 -3.00 4.17 16.41
N ALA A 228 -2.25 5.05 17.08
CA ALA A 228 -2.27 5.14 18.54
C ALA A 228 -3.67 5.53 19.06
N GLY A 229 -4.26 6.58 18.46
CA GLY A 229 -5.62 7.01 18.81
C GLY A 229 -6.64 5.91 18.56
N ASP A 230 -6.58 5.28 17.39
CA ASP A 230 -7.50 4.19 17.03
C ASP A 230 -7.37 2.97 17.95
N ALA A 231 -6.13 2.62 18.34
CA ALA A 231 -5.90 1.52 19.27
C ALA A 231 -6.54 1.75 20.65
N LEU A 232 -6.50 2.99 21.15
CA LEU A 232 -7.13 3.39 22.39
C LEU A 232 -8.65 3.47 22.25
N ASP A 233 -9.16 4.14 21.22
CA ASP A 233 -10.59 4.37 20.98
C ASP A 233 -11.35 3.05 20.74
N GLN A 234 -10.72 2.10 20.05
CA GLN A 234 -11.29 0.77 19.80
C GLN A 234 -11.10 -0.19 20.98
N GLY A 235 -10.40 0.21 22.04
CA GLY A 235 -10.06 -0.67 23.15
C GLY A 235 -9.14 -1.84 22.74
N ALA A 236 -8.42 -1.67 21.64
CA ALA A 236 -7.47 -2.68 21.15
C ALA A 236 -6.17 -2.70 21.97
N ALA A 237 -5.80 -1.59 22.59
CA ALA A 237 -4.65 -1.45 23.47
C ALA A 237 -4.91 -0.44 24.58
N THR A 238 -4.14 -0.53 25.66
CA THR A 238 -3.97 0.51 26.67
C THR A 238 -2.76 1.37 26.34
N GLN A 239 -2.70 2.58 26.91
CA GLN A 239 -1.52 3.45 26.80
C GLN A 239 -0.23 2.74 27.24
N GLN A 240 -0.29 1.99 28.35
CA GLN A 240 0.83 1.23 28.87
C GLN A 240 1.33 0.14 27.90
N GLN A 241 0.41 -0.50 27.17
CA GLN A 241 0.78 -1.47 26.14
C GLN A 241 1.45 -0.80 24.95
N LEU A 242 0.95 0.36 24.49
CA LEU A 242 1.58 1.11 23.40
C LEU A 242 3.01 1.57 23.78
N GLU A 243 3.21 2.02 25.02
CA GLU A 243 4.54 2.36 25.55
C GLU A 243 5.48 1.14 25.62
N ALA A 244 4.96 -0.02 26.00
CA ALA A 244 5.75 -1.26 26.01
C ALA A 244 6.15 -1.67 24.58
N ILE A 245 5.26 -1.54 23.60
CA ILE A 245 5.53 -1.80 22.18
C ILE A 245 6.57 -0.82 21.64
N SER A 246 6.47 0.46 22.00
CA SER A 246 7.45 1.47 21.61
C SER A 246 8.87 1.08 22.05
N ARG A 247 9.01 0.67 23.32
CA ARG A 247 10.28 0.17 23.85
C ARG A 247 10.78 -1.11 23.14
N ALA A 248 9.87 -2.01 22.79
CA ALA A 248 10.21 -3.24 22.08
C ALA A 248 10.77 -2.96 20.67
N TRP A 249 10.24 -1.96 19.98
CA TRP A 249 10.78 -1.51 18.70
C TRP A 249 12.17 -0.88 18.85
N ARG A 250 12.42 -0.12 19.92
CA ARG A 250 13.76 0.40 20.22
C ARG A 250 14.73 -0.73 20.54
N GLU A 251 14.35 -1.70 21.38
CA GLU A 251 15.15 -2.88 21.70
C GLU A 251 15.53 -3.66 20.43
N TRP A 252 14.59 -3.86 19.50
CA TRP A 252 14.87 -4.52 18.23
C TRP A 252 15.84 -3.73 17.36
N ALA A 253 15.69 -2.42 17.26
CA ALA A 253 16.58 -1.57 16.48
C ALA A 253 18.01 -1.58 16.99
N ASP A 254 18.19 -1.59 18.32
CA ASP A 254 19.49 -1.61 18.98
C ASP A 254 20.20 -2.98 18.91
N SER A 255 19.44 -4.05 18.63
CA SER A 255 20.01 -5.40 18.54
C SER A 255 20.87 -5.56 17.29
N GLU A 256 22.17 -5.88 17.45
CA GLU A 256 23.07 -6.19 16.33
C GLU A 256 22.58 -7.39 15.50
N ALA A 257 21.90 -8.33 16.15
CA ALA A 257 21.28 -9.50 15.51
C ALA A 257 19.89 -9.20 14.95
N GLY A 258 19.42 -7.94 15.02
CA GLY A 258 18.10 -7.54 14.56
C GLY A 258 17.90 -7.84 13.08
N TRP A 259 16.88 -8.61 12.78
CA TRP A 259 16.44 -8.96 11.43
C TRP A 259 14.91 -8.94 11.37
N LEU A 260 14.34 -8.35 10.33
CA LEU A 260 12.89 -8.36 10.11
C LEU A 260 12.62 -8.61 8.62
N GLY A 261 11.72 -9.57 8.36
CA GLY A 261 11.21 -9.88 7.05
C GLY A 261 9.71 -9.56 6.96
N MET A 262 9.34 -8.70 6.01
CA MET A 262 7.97 -8.27 5.78
C MET A 262 7.49 -8.78 4.41
N PRO A 263 6.73 -9.89 4.36
CA PRO A 263 6.28 -10.48 3.11
C PRO A 263 5.18 -9.67 2.47
N HIS A 264 5.20 -9.68 1.14
CA HIS A 264 4.17 -9.08 0.29
C HIS A 264 3.69 -10.13 -0.72
N GLY A 265 2.38 -10.25 -0.86
CA GLY A 265 1.79 -10.94 -2.00
C GLY A 265 1.71 -10.03 -3.21
N GLU A 266 1.81 -10.63 -4.38
CA GLU A 266 1.82 -9.92 -5.67
C GLU A 266 0.93 -10.64 -6.66
N ILE A 267 0.22 -9.88 -7.49
CA ILE A 267 -0.53 -10.42 -8.64
C ILE A 267 -0.23 -9.64 -9.91
N ILE A 268 -0.24 -10.35 -11.03
CA ILE A 268 -0.41 -9.79 -12.38
C ILE A 268 -1.62 -10.49 -12.98
N ALA A 269 -2.70 -9.76 -13.17
CA ALA A 269 -3.96 -10.23 -13.71
C ALA A 269 -4.20 -9.63 -15.09
N THR A 270 -4.63 -10.42 -16.07
CA THR A 270 -4.96 -9.95 -17.43
C THR A 270 -6.42 -9.50 -17.48
N ALA A 271 -6.68 -8.27 -17.96
CA ALA A 271 -8.00 -7.66 -18.09
C ALA A 271 -8.80 -8.20 -19.27
#